data_eeccb2db5216f01bed9cee81aba8d90a
#
_entry.id   eeccb2db5216f01bed9cee81aba8d90a
#
_cell.length_a   1.000
_cell.length_b   1.000
_cell.length_c   1.000
_cell.angle_alpha   90.00
_cell.angle_beta   90.00
_cell.angle_gamma   90.00
#
_symmetry.space_group_name_H-M   'P 1'
#
loop_
_entity.id
_entity.type
_entity.pdbx_description
1 polymer ?
#
loop_
_entity_poly.entity_id
_entity_poly.type
_entity_poly.pdbx_seq_one_letter_code
_entity_poly.pdbx_strand_id
1 'polypeptide(L)'
;MQPDTKTSKWIVDNFRNELLIVDNSFQRNYVWLTKHQISLIETILLGYAVPEIYLWMIDTDPTTGDTKYSIVDGQQRIGAVFDYIDGKFALRSAYLSEKNAEYVNKYFKDLSDDLKKRIWSYSFTVRQLPQDVSREEIVKMFLRLNSTDKSLNPQELRNAEFNGEFLDNAQKISKLDFWRTHKIFSADSIRRMKDIQFISSLLIFLRDGIESETTQTAINKMYDLFNDEYKEKQADYNTVTSILNEIQEIIDHDPNTLKALSKTTHFYTLFTLTYFVISQNKHFTNKQKDLISSFYKKYNEGSEEAYIEEYRSSSKESTNSKQSRMARLQALRNYVGI
;
A
#
# COMPACT_ATOMS: atom_id res chain seq x y z
N MET A 1 -7.60 13.10 29.24
CA MET A 1 -6.57 12.08 28.83
C MET A 1 -5.24 12.57 29.39
N GLN A 2 -4.79 11.99 30.49
CA GLN A 2 -3.49 12.35 31.07
C GLN A 2 -2.36 11.62 30.35
N PRO A 3 -1.22 12.26 30.10
CA PRO A 3 -0.03 11.59 29.57
C PRO A 3 0.54 10.63 30.62
N ASP A 4 0.93 9.45 30.17
CA ASP A 4 1.69 8.46 30.93
C ASP A 4 3.07 8.28 30.26
N THR A 5 4.00 7.61 30.93
CA THR A 5 5.30 7.29 30.36
C THR A 5 5.54 5.78 30.35
N LYS A 6 5.98 5.26 29.22
CA LYS A 6 6.36 3.85 29.08
C LYS A 6 7.78 3.74 28.54
N THR A 7 8.57 2.88 29.14
CA THR A 7 9.94 2.64 28.68
C THR A 7 9.98 1.86 27.38
N SER A 8 11.06 1.98 26.60
CA SER A 8 11.30 1.11 25.46
C SER A 8 11.18 -0.37 25.82
N LYS A 9 11.65 -0.76 27.02
CA LYS A 9 11.52 -2.13 27.53
C LYS A 9 10.05 -2.57 27.58
N TRP A 10 9.19 -1.75 28.20
CA TRP A 10 7.76 -2.05 28.29
C TRP A 10 7.11 -2.17 26.91
N ILE A 11 7.43 -1.24 25.98
CA ILE A 11 6.90 -1.25 24.61
C ILE A 11 7.30 -2.54 23.89
N VAL A 12 8.59 -2.90 23.93
CA VAL A 12 9.11 -4.08 23.22
C VAL A 12 8.53 -5.37 23.81
N ASP A 13 8.42 -5.48 25.12
CA ASP A 13 7.85 -6.68 25.76
C ASP A 13 6.37 -6.86 25.39
N ASN A 14 5.59 -5.78 25.49
CA ASN A 14 4.16 -5.85 25.13
C ASN A 14 3.96 -6.10 23.63
N PHE A 15 4.83 -5.59 22.76
CA PHE A 15 4.77 -5.87 21.32
C PHE A 15 5.14 -7.32 21.01
N ARG A 16 6.16 -7.90 21.68
CA ARG A 16 6.53 -9.31 21.56
C ARG A 16 5.44 -10.26 22.05
N ASN A 17 4.77 -9.90 23.13
CA ASN A 17 3.71 -10.68 23.74
C ASN A 17 2.32 -10.46 23.11
N GLU A 18 2.27 -9.74 21.97
CA GLU A 18 1.03 -9.43 21.25
C GLU A 18 -0.02 -8.69 22.11
N LEU A 19 0.44 -7.98 23.13
CA LEU A 19 -0.38 -7.08 23.96
C LEU A 19 -0.43 -5.66 23.37
N LEU A 20 0.55 -5.28 22.53
CA LEU A 20 0.48 -4.12 21.66
C LEU A 20 0.29 -4.60 20.21
N ILE A 21 -0.87 -4.32 19.63
CA ILE A 21 -1.19 -4.76 18.26
C ILE A 21 -1.38 -3.59 17.31
N VAL A 22 -1.08 -3.84 16.04
CA VAL A 22 -1.39 -2.93 14.94
C VAL A 22 -2.73 -3.35 14.34
N ASP A 23 -3.72 -2.48 14.39
CA ASP A 23 -5.00 -2.72 13.72
C ASP A 23 -4.89 -2.36 12.24
N ASN A 24 -4.65 -3.38 11.40
CA ASN A 24 -4.51 -3.22 9.96
C ASN A 24 -5.80 -2.75 9.26
N SER A 25 -6.93 -2.71 9.97
CA SER A 25 -8.20 -2.24 9.40
C SER A 25 -8.25 -0.74 9.17
N PHE A 26 -7.43 0.03 9.90
CA PHE A 26 -7.32 1.49 9.69
C PHE A 26 -5.88 1.98 9.64
N GLN A 27 -4.89 1.19 10.07
CA GLN A 27 -3.50 1.59 10.01
C GLN A 27 -2.84 1.17 8.69
N ARG A 28 -1.90 1.98 8.24
CA ARG A 28 -1.09 1.66 7.06
C ARG A 28 -0.06 0.58 7.38
N ASN A 29 0.44 -0.08 6.33
CA ASN A 29 1.61 -0.94 6.43
C ASN A 29 2.83 -0.19 7.00
N TYR A 30 3.79 -0.95 7.55
CA TYR A 30 5.05 -0.37 7.99
C TYR A 30 5.82 0.24 6.81
N VAL A 31 5.94 1.56 6.76
CA VAL A 31 6.44 2.31 5.59
C VAL A 31 7.78 3.00 5.81
N TRP A 32 8.27 3.07 7.05
CA TRP A 32 9.54 3.72 7.32
C TRP A 32 10.68 2.99 6.63
N LEU A 33 11.48 3.75 5.89
CA LEU A 33 12.75 3.28 5.36
C LEU A 33 13.78 3.23 6.49
N THR A 34 14.81 2.39 6.34
CA THR A 34 15.88 2.22 7.32
C THR A 34 16.51 3.56 7.76
N LYS A 35 16.60 4.55 6.87
CA LYS A 35 17.10 5.89 7.23
C LYS A 35 16.26 6.58 8.31
N HIS A 36 14.92 6.42 8.28
CA HIS A 36 14.02 7.03 9.27
C HIS A 36 14.10 6.27 10.60
N GLN A 37 14.24 4.94 10.54
CA GLN A 37 14.45 4.10 11.71
C GLN A 37 15.75 4.47 12.42
N ILE A 38 16.85 4.61 11.67
CA ILE A 38 18.16 5.01 12.20
C ILE A 38 18.09 6.38 12.86
N SER A 39 17.44 7.36 12.21
CA SER A 39 17.26 8.70 12.77
C SER A 39 16.50 8.69 14.09
N LEU A 40 15.47 7.84 14.25
CA LEU A 40 14.77 7.67 15.51
C LEU A 40 15.68 7.08 16.60
N ILE A 41 16.41 6.02 16.28
CA ILE A 41 17.32 5.39 17.28
C ILE A 41 18.42 6.36 17.71
N GLU A 42 18.96 7.16 16.80
CA GLU A 42 19.90 8.23 17.13
C GLU A 42 19.26 9.27 18.07
N THR A 43 18.02 9.71 17.78
CA THR A 43 17.24 10.63 18.62
C THR A 43 17.12 10.09 20.07
N ILE A 44 16.86 8.78 20.21
CA ILE A 44 16.77 8.10 21.51
C ILE A 44 18.13 8.07 22.22
N LEU A 45 19.21 7.73 21.51
CA LEU A 45 20.56 7.70 22.06
C LEU A 45 21.04 9.08 22.50
N LEU A 46 20.64 10.13 21.79
CA LEU A 46 20.93 11.53 22.15
C LEU A 46 20.03 12.05 23.28
N GLY A 47 19.03 11.30 23.71
CA GLY A 47 18.09 11.70 24.75
C GLY A 47 17.11 12.78 24.34
N TYR A 48 16.90 12.99 23.04
CA TYR A 48 15.97 13.98 22.53
C TYR A 48 14.51 13.48 22.60
N ALA A 49 13.58 14.43 22.61
CA ALA A 49 12.16 14.12 22.66
C ALA A 49 11.68 13.46 21.34
N VAL A 50 10.86 12.44 21.49
CA VAL A 50 10.16 11.76 20.40
C VAL A 50 8.67 12.07 20.51
N PRO A 51 7.92 12.25 19.38
CA PRO A 51 6.49 12.48 19.43
C PRO A 51 5.74 11.40 20.22
N GLU A 52 4.62 11.79 20.83
CA GLU A 52 3.79 10.94 21.70
C GLU A 52 3.28 9.70 20.95
N ILE A 53 3.05 8.61 21.69
CA ILE A 53 2.40 7.38 21.22
C ILE A 53 0.96 7.37 21.72
N TYR A 54 0.02 6.99 20.87
CA TYR A 54 -1.40 6.87 21.22
C TYR A 54 -1.80 5.40 21.19
N LEU A 55 -2.31 4.91 22.33
CA LEU A 55 -2.75 3.52 22.53
C LEU A 55 -4.22 3.51 22.89
N TRP A 56 -5.00 2.64 22.26
CA TRP A 56 -6.38 2.37 22.62
C TRP A 56 -6.47 1.05 23.37
N MET A 57 -7.04 1.08 24.56
CA MET A 57 -7.31 -0.12 25.36
C MET A 57 -8.44 -0.90 24.70
N ILE A 58 -8.18 -2.13 24.27
CA ILE A 58 -9.17 -2.97 23.58
C ILE A 58 -9.83 -3.92 24.57
N ASP A 59 -9.00 -4.60 25.38
CA ASP A 59 -9.45 -5.67 26.26
C ASP A 59 -8.51 -5.82 27.46
N THR A 60 -9.02 -6.39 28.54
CA THR A 60 -8.23 -6.80 29.71
C THR A 60 -8.63 -8.21 30.11
N ASP A 61 -7.66 -9.12 30.13
CA ASP A 61 -7.89 -10.49 30.59
C ASP A 61 -8.26 -10.49 32.08
N PRO A 62 -9.45 -10.97 32.45
CA PRO A 62 -9.91 -10.94 33.84
C PRO A 62 -9.13 -11.90 34.75
N THR A 63 -8.37 -12.84 34.21
CA THR A 63 -7.62 -13.84 34.97
C THR A 63 -6.19 -13.37 35.25
N THR A 64 -5.51 -12.84 34.21
CA THR A 64 -4.10 -12.43 34.32
C THR A 64 -3.95 -10.93 34.61
N GLY A 65 -4.98 -10.12 34.30
CA GLY A 65 -4.91 -8.65 34.35
C GLY A 65 -4.18 -8.04 33.17
N ASP A 66 -3.71 -8.84 32.20
CA ASP A 66 -3.02 -8.35 31.00
C ASP A 66 -3.98 -7.52 30.13
N THR A 67 -3.53 -6.34 29.76
CA THR A 67 -4.32 -5.43 28.95
C THR A 67 -3.78 -5.38 27.52
N LYS A 68 -4.68 -5.61 26.54
CA LYS A 68 -4.38 -5.44 25.12
C LYS A 68 -4.65 -4.03 24.64
N TYR A 69 -3.74 -3.50 23.87
CA TYR A 69 -3.83 -2.17 23.26
C TYR A 69 -3.71 -2.23 21.76
N SER A 70 -4.55 -1.47 21.04
CA SER A 70 -4.31 -1.12 19.65
C SER A 70 -3.47 0.15 19.58
N ILE A 71 -2.46 0.15 18.75
CA ILE A 71 -1.64 1.33 18.49
C ILE A 71 -2.46 2.26 17.59
N VAL A 72 -2.85 3.45 18.06
CA VAL A 72 -3.58 4.45 17.26
C VAL A 72 -2.60 5.33 16.49
N ASP A 73 -1.52 5.79 17.15
CA ASP A 73 -0.39 6.46 16.50
C ASP A 73 0.92 6.06 17.16
N GLY A 74 2.00 6.04 16.38
CA GLY A 74 3.33 5.63 16.84
C GLY A 74 3.79 4.27 16.34
N GLN A 75 3.01 3.58 15.49
CA GLN A 75 3.37 2.28 14.92
C GLN A 75 4.78 2.26 14.32
N GLN A 76 5.13 3.27 13.53
CA GLN A 76 6.45 3.35 12.88
C GLN A 76 7.58 3.52 13.91
N ARG A 77 7.33 4.25 15.00
CA ARG A 77 8.27 4.47 16.10
C ARG A 77 8.48 3.20 16.90
N ILE A 78 7.40 2.54 17.30
CA ILE A 78 7.43 1.25 18.01
C ILE A 78 8.16 0.20 17.17
N GLY A 79 7.80 0.07 15.89
CA GLY A 79 8.43 -0.88 14.98
C GLY A 79 9.93 -0.61 14.79
N ALA A 80 10.36 0.66 14.71
CA ALA A 80 11.78 0.99 14.57
C ALA A 80 12.60 0.58 15.80
N VAL A 81 12.08 0.82 17.01
CA VAL A 81 12.73 0.39 18.26
C VAL A 81 12.80 -1.13 18.35
N PHE A 82 11.68 -1.80 18.04
CA PHE A 82 11.61 -3.25 18.04
C PHE A 82 12.60 -3.87 17.04
N ASP A 83 12.58 -3.40 15.77
CA ASP A 83 13.44 -3.91 14.71
C ASP A 83 14.93 -3.69 15.00
N TYR A 84 15.31 -2.58 15.63
CA TYR A 84 16.69 -2.33 16.01
C TYR A 84 17.15 -3.28 17.14
N ILE A 85 16.35 -3.42 18.19
CA ILE A 85 16.64 -4.32 19.31
C ILE A 85 16.70 -5.77 18.84
N ASP A 86 15.85 -6.13 17.88
CA ASP A 86 15.82 -7.47 17.26
C ASP A 86 16.97 -7.67 16.23
N GLY A 87 17.82 -6.67 16.02
CA GLY A 87 19.02 -6.77 15.19
C GLY A 87 18.77 -6.73 13.68
N LYS A 88 17.66 -6.16 13.21
CA LYS A 88 17.33 -6.11 11.79
C LYS A 88 18.14 -5.10 10.99
N PHE A 89 18.72 -4.09 11.64
CA PHE A 89 19.57 -3.10 10.97
C PHE A 89 20.66 -2.54 11.88
N ALA A 90 21.72 -2.00 11.26
CA ALA A 90 22.79 -1.28 11.94
C ALA A 90 22.62 0.24 11.77
N LEU A 91 23.21 1.02 12.67
CA LEU A 91 23.22 2.49 12.65
C LEU A 91 24.24 3.01 11.63
N ARG A 92 23.88 2.92 10.34
CA ARG A 92 24.76 3.29 9.22
C ARG A 92 25.15 4.77 9.27
N SER A 93 26.46 5.07 9.18
CA SER A 93 27.01 6.44 9.23
C SER A 93 26.38 7.40 8.23
N ALA A 94 25.95 6.92 7.06
CA ALA A 94 25.31 7.73 6.03
C ALA A 94 24.03 8.43 6.50
N TYR A 95 23.34 7.89 7.51
CA TYR A 95 22.04 8.37 7.99
C TYR A 95 22.07 8.95 9.39
N LEU A 96 23.25 9.01 10.01
CA LEU A 96 23.47 9.59 11.32
C LEU A 96 23.90 11.06 11.23
N SER A 97 23.49 11.87 12.20
CA SER A 97 23.99 13.24 12.37
C SER A 97 25.40 13.22 13.01
N GLU A 98 25.61 12.36 14.02
CA GLU A 98 26.88 12.21 14.72
C GLU A 98 27.76 11.14 14.07
N LYS A 99 28.61 11.57 13.11
CA LYS A 99 29.44 10.67 12.29
C LYS A 99 30.55 9.93 13.09
N ASN A 100 30.98 10.48 14.20
CA ASN A 100 32.08 9.93 15.03
C ASN A 100 31.59 9.27 16.32
N ALA A 101 30.27 9.11 16.50
CA ALA A 101 29.72 8.50 17.70
C ALA A 101 30.10 7.00 17.81
N GLU A 102 30.25 6.51 19.04
CA GLU A 102 30.64 5.11 19.29
C GLU A 102 29.62 4.07 18.77
N TYR A 103 28.38 4.48 18.48
CA TYR A 103 27.31 3.61 17.94
C TYR A 103 27.29 3.52 16.41
N VAL A 104 28.18 4.22 15.71
CA VAL A 104 28.24 4.22 14.24
C VAL A 104 28.49 2.81 13.68
N ASN A 105 27.69 2.40 12.71
CA ASN A 105 27.70 1.09 12.05
C ASN A 105 27.45 -0.13 12.97
N LYS A 106 26.96 0.09 14.18
CA LYS A 106 26.67 -1.00 15.14
C LYS A 106 25.22 -1.45 15.08
N TYR A 107 25.03 -2.77 15.20
CA TYR A 107 23.75 -3.37 15.58
C TYR A 107 23.56 -3.21 17.10
N PHE A 108 22.32 -3.39 17.57
CA PHE A 108 22.01 -3.30 19.00
C PHE A 108 22.91 -4.20 19.86
N LYS A 109 23.14 -5.44 19.44
CA LYS A 109 24.01 -6.41 20.17
C LYS A 109 25.44 -5.91 20.36
N ASP A 110 25.95 -5.10 19.43
CA ASP A 110 27.33 -4.62 19.36
C ASP A 110 27.55 -3.29 20.11
N LEU A 111 26.47 -2.68 20.66
CA LEU A 111 26.55 -1.48 21.47
C LEU A 111 27.19 -1.78 22.82
N SER A 112 27.80 -0.74 23.43
CA SER A 112 28.21 -0.78 24.86
C SER A 112 27.00 -0.95 25.78
N ASP A 113 27.21 -1.48 26.97
CA ASP A 113 26.14 -1.70 27.94
C ASP A 113 25.42 -0.39 28.31
N ASP A 114 26.15 0.73 28.37
CA ASP A 114 25.57 2.04 28.66
C ASP A 114 24.64 2.52 27.55
N LEU A 115 24.99 2.32 26.29
CA LEU A 115 24.12 2.64 25.15
C LEU A 115 22.89 1.72 25.11
N LYS A 116 23.07 0.42 25.38
CA LYS A 116 21.94 -0.51 25.53
C LYS A 116 20.99 -0.07 26.64
N LYS A 117 21.53 0.31 27.81
CA LYS A 117 20.71 0.81 28.91
C LYS A 117 19.95 2.09 28.54
N ARG A 118 20.58 3.04 27.83
CA ARG A 118 19.92 4.26 27.36
C ARG A 118 18.72 3.92 26.49
N ILE A 119 18.87 2.97 25.53
CA ILE A 119 17.76 2.55 24.68
C ILE A 119 16.65 1.88 25.50
N TRP A 120 16.99 0.94 26.39
CA TRP A 120 16.00 0.23 27.20
C TRP A 120 15.22 1.14 28.15
N SER A 121 15.90 2.11 28.78
CA SER A 121 15.32 3.03 29.75
C SER A 121 14.70 4.27 29.15
N TYR A 122 14.84 4.49 27.83
CA TYR A 122 14.21 5.62 27.16
C TYR A 122 12.71 5.60 27.37
N SER A 123 12.14 6.73 27.83
CA SER A 123 10.73 6.86 28.18
C SER A 123 9.97 7.60 27.08
N PHE A 124 9.01 6.92 26.47
CA PHE A 124 8.05 7.53 25.56
C PHE A 124 6.87 8.11 26.33
N THR A 125 6.43 9.29 25.93
CA THR A 125 5.12 9.80 26.35
C THR A 125 4.04 9.01 25.64
N VAL A 126 3.12 8.43 26.42
CA VAL A 126 2.02 7.59 25.92
C VAL A 126 0.69 8.19 26.35
N ARG A 127 -0.25 8.30 25.43
CA ARG A 127 -1.64 8.65 25.74
C ARG A 127 -2.51 7.41 25.57
N GLN A 128 -3.10 6.98 26.68
CA GLN A 128 -4.01 5.85 26.67
C GLN A 128 -5.45 6.32 26.50
N LEU A 129 -6.14 5.73 25.53
CA LEU A 129 -7.55 5.90 25.26
C LEU A 129 -8.30 4.76 25.94
N PRO A 130 -9.36 5.06 26.71
CA PRO A 130 -10.10 4.05 27.42
C PRO A 130 -10.88 3.14 26.48
N GLN A 131 -11.34 1.99 26.99
CA GLN A 131 -12.00 0.94 26.23
C GLN A 131 -13.40 1.35 25.74
N ASP A 132 -14.05 2.26 26.41
CA ASP A 132 -15.41 2.78 26.08
C ASP A 132 -15.42 3.77 24.91
N VAL A 133 -14.28 4.17 24.38
CA VAL A 133 -14.19 4.98 23.15
C VAL A 133 -14.54 4.10 21.96
N SER A 134 -15.50 4.55 21.16
CA SER A 134 -15.95 3.81 19.97
C SER A 134 -14.84 3.72 18.90
N ARG A 135 -14.91 2.65 18.07
CA ARG A 135 -13.97 2.47 16.97
C ARG A 135 -14.02 3.65 15.99
N GLU A 136 -15.20 4.20 15.72
CA GLU A 136 -15.42 5.36 14.84
C GLU A 136 -14.69 6.60 15.37
N GLU A 137 -14.72 6.81 16.68
CA GLU A 137 -14.00 7.94 17.31
C GLU A 137 -12.49 7.74 17.24
N ILE A 138 -11.99 6.51 17.42
CA ILE A 138 -10.59 6.17 17.26
C ILE A 138 -10.11 6.46 15.84
N VAL A 139 -10.85 6.01 14.82
CA VAL A 139 -10.54 6.29 13.41
C VAL A 139 -10.54 7.80 13.13
N LYS A 140 -11.54 8.55 13.61
CA LYS A 140 -11.58 10.02 13.49
C LYS A 140 -10.37 10.68 14.13
N MET A 141 -9.95 10.20 15.31
CA MET A 141 -8.75 10.70 15.99
C MET A 141 -7.49 10.39 15.19
N PHE A 142 -7.33 9.15 14.72
CA PHE A 142 -6.22 8.73 13.87
C PHE A 142 -6.09 9.62 12.63
N LEU A 143 -7.20 9.86 11.93
CA LEU A 143 -7.22 10.74 10.75
C LEU A 143 -6.80 12.18 11.10
N ARG A 144 -7.24 12.72 12.23
CA ARG A 144 -6.87 14.07 12.67
C ARG A 144 -5.39 14.17 13.08
N LEU A 145 -4.86 13.18 13.79
CA LEU A 145 -3.43 13.16 14.17
C LEU A 145 -2.54 13.14 12.93
N ASN A 146 -2.97 12.42 11.87
CA ASN A 146 -2.22 12.32 10.62
C ASN A 146 -2.51 13.43 9.61
N SER A 147 -3.51 14.31 9.83
CA SER A 147 -3.88 15.37 8.88
C SER A 147 -2.87 16.52 8.81
N THR A 148 -2.06 16.68 9.86
CA THR A 148 -1.05 17.76 9.96
C THR A 148 0.30 17.35 9.38
N ASP A 149 0.52 16.07 9.11
CA ASP A 149 1.76 15.56 8.53
C ASP A 149 1.50 14.98 7.13
N LYS A 150 2.44 15.14 6.18
CA LYS A 150 2.34 14.65 4.77
C LYS A 150 2.30 13.11 4.68
N SER A 151 1.72 12.43 5.65
CA SER A 151 2.02 11.03 5.87
C SER A 151 1.09 10.07 5.13
N LEU A 152 -0.22 10.31 5.13
CA LEU A 152 -1.18 9.38 4.51
C LEU A 152 -1.58 9.80 3.10
N ASN A 153 -1.48 8.86 2.16
CA ASN A 153 -2.03 9.05 0.84
C ASN A 153 -3.54 8.74 0.82
N PRO A 154 -4.28 9.12 -0.26
CA PRO A 154 -5.72 8.91 -0.31
C PRO A 154 -6.18 7.46 -0.12
N GLN A 155 -5.36 6.47 -0.50
CA GLN A 155 -5.73 5.07 -0.29
C GLN A 155 -5.52 4.61 1.16
N GLU A 156 -4.47 5.11 1.81
CA GLU A 156 -4.25 4.86 3.25
C GLU A 156 -5.38 5.48 4.08
N LEU A 157 -5.89 6.65 3.69
CA LEU A 157 -7.07 7.26 4.30
C LEU A 157 -8.33 6.40 4.11
N ARG A 158 -8.59 5.92 2.88
CA ARG A 158 -9.72 5.02 2.61
C ARG A 158 -9.63 3.73 3.41
N ASN A 159 -8.44 3.13 3.52
CA ASN A 159 -8.26 1.92 4.31
C ASN A 159 -8.56 2.13 5.80
N ALA A 160 -8.37 3.36 6.32
CA ALA A 160 -8.75 3.71 7.67
C ALA A 160 -10.25 4.00 7.83
N GLU A 161 -10.85 4.64 6.83
CA GLU A 161 -12.24 5.12 6.87
C GLU A 161 -13.25 4.01 6.57
N PHE A 162 -12.96 3.15 5.57
CA PHE A 162 -13.84 2.08 5.11
C PHE A 162 -13.36 0.71 5.62
N ASN A 163 -14.31 -0.16 5.94
CA ASN A 163 -14.04 -1.54 6.37
C ASN A 163 -15.06 -2.49 5.72
N GLY A 164 -15.46 -2.20 4.49
CA GLY A 164 -16.55 -2.87 3.82
C GLY A 164 -16.13 -3.81 2.70
N GLU A 165 -17.14 -4.34 2.03
CA GLU A 165 -17.03 -5.40 1.03
C GLU A 165 -16.19 -5.02 -0.19
N PHE A 166 -16.21 -3.73 -0.60
CA PHE A 166 -15.41 -3.26 -1.73
C PHE A 166 -13.91 -3.27 -1.42
N LEU A 167 -13.54 -2.77 -0.24
CA LEU A 167 -12.14 -2.80 0.22
C LEU A 167 -11.64 -4.23 0.37
N ASP A 168 -12.45 -5.10 0.99
CA ASP A 168 -12.10 -6.52 1.16
C ASP A 168 -11.84 -7.21 -0.20
N ASN A 169 -12.69 -6.96 -1.20
CA ASN A 169 -12.49 -7.51 -2.55
C ASN A 169 -11.21 -6.96 -3.21
N ALA A 170 -10.96 -5.66 -3.11
CA ALA A 170 -9.74 -5.06 -3.64
C ALA A 170 -8.48 -5.64 -2.97
N GLN A 171 -8.50 -5.81 -1.64
CA GLN A 171 -7.42 -6.44 -0.88
C GLN A 171 -7.23 -7.92 -1.22
N LYS A 172 -8.33 -8.67 -1.44
CA LYS A 172 -8.27 -10.07 -1.85
C LYS A 172 -7.65 -10.22 -3.24
N ILE A 173 -8.06 -9.39 -4.20
CA ILE A 173 -7.50 -9.37 -5.56
C ILE A 173 -6.04 -8.95 -5.55
N SER A 174 -5.63 -7.98 -4.72
CA SER A 174 -4.23 -7.53 -4.64
C SER A 174 -3.26 -8.61 -4.17
N LYS A 175 -3.75 -9.67 -3.52
CA LYS A 175 -2.98 -10.82 -3.04
C LYS A 175 -2.83 -11.95 -4.07
N LEU A 176 -3.44 -11.84 -5.26
CA LEU A 176 -3.26 -12.84 -6.31
C LEU A 176 -1.80 -12.96 -6.72
N ASP A 177 -1.34 -14.18 -6.90
CA ASP A 177 0.07 -14.49 -7.23
C ASP A 177 0.57 -13.81 -8.50
N PHE A 178 -0.33 -13.55 -9.46
CA PHE A 178 -0.03 -12.85 -10.70
C PHE A 178 0.78 -11.56 -10.47
N TRP A 179 0.35 -10.71 -9.55
CA TRP A 179 0.99 -9.42 -9.27
C TRP A 179 2.41 -9.57 -8.75
N ARG A 180 2.62 -10.55 -7.88
CA ARG A 180 3.93 -10.85 -7.29
C ARG A 180 4.86 -11.50 -8.30
N THR A 181 4.38 -12.49 -9.05
CA THR A 181 5.15 -13.23 -10.07
C THR A 181 5.69 -12.29 -11.13
N HIS A 182 4.85 -11.38 -11.61
CA HIS A 182 5.22 -10.42 -12.66
C HIS A 182 5.78 -9.10 -12.14
N LYS A 183 5.90 -8.92 -10.81
CA LYS A 183 6.42 -7.70 -10.16
C LYS A 183 5.75 -6.43 -10.67
N ILE A 184 4.43 -6.47 -10.88
CA ILE A 184 3.65 -5.33 -11.39
C ILE A 184 3.73 -4.14 -10.42
N PHE A 185 3.77 -4.42 -9.12
CA PHE A 185 3.89 -3.40 -8.09
C PHE A 185 5.26 -3.46 -7.40
N SER A 186 5.88 -2.30 -7.20
CA SER A 186 7.08 -2.21 -6.37
C SER A 186 6.74 -2.41 -4.89
N ALA A 187 7.74 -2.81 -4.10
CA ALA A 187 7.59 -2.93 -2.64
C ALA A 187 7.12 -1.60 -2.00
N ASP A 188 7.54 -0.45 -2.53
CA ASP A 188 7.07 0.86 -2.09
C ASP A 188 5.59 1.09 -2.42
N SER A 189 5.16 0.71 -3.61
CA SER A 189 3.74 0.79 -4.00
C SER A 189 2.84 -0.03 -3.08
N ILE A 190 3.27 -1.26 -2.74
CA ILE A 190 2.52 -2.15 -1.83
C ILE A 190 2.48 -1.56 -0.42
N ARG A 191 3.62 -1.07 0.11
CA ARG A 191 3.66 -0.42 1.43
C ARG A 191 2.72 0.78 1.52
N ARG A 192 2.55 1.52 0.43
CA ARG A 192 1.71 2.72 0.32
C ARG A 192 0.30 2.40 -0.22
N MET A 193 -0.11 1.13 -0.27
CA MET A 193 -1.42 0.66 -0.75
C MET A 193 -1.80 1.16 -2.16
N LYS A 194 -0.81 1.49 -3.00
CA LYS A 194 -1.05 1.91 -4.40
C LYS A 194 -1.51 0.75 -5.27
N ASP A 195 -1.15 -0.48 -4.93
CA ASP A 195 -1.69 -1.71 -5.50
C ASP A 195 -3.19 -1.81 -5.26
N ILE A 196 -3.67 -1.63 -4.03
CA ILE A 196 -5.10 -1.62 -3.68
C ILE A 196 -5.82 -0.49 -4.44
N GLN A 197 -5.23 0.71 -4.50
CA GLN A 197 -5.79 1.82 -5.26
C GLN A 197 -5.93 1.48 -6.75
N PHE A 198 -4.94 0.82 -7.32
CA PHE A 198 -5.00 0.39 -8.72
C PHE A 198 -6.07 -0.67 -8.93
N ILE A 199 -6.13 -1.71 -8.10
CA ILE A 199 -7.17 -2.74 -8.15
C ILE A 199 -8.56 -2.12 -8.00
N SER A 200 -8.75 -1.16 -7.08
CA SER A 200 -10.00 -0.42 -6.97
C SER A 200 -10.41 0.24 -8.30
N SER A 201 -9.45 0.77 -9.06
CA SER A 201 -9.74 1.35 -10.38
C SER A 201 -10.17 0.32 -11.42
N LEU A 202 -9.72 -0.93 -11.31
CA LEU A 202 -10.18 -2.05 -12.15
C LEU A 202 -11.60 -2.49 -11.77
N LEU A 203 -11.90 -2.57 -10.48
CA LEU A 203 -13.25 -2.88 -10.00
C LEU A 203 -14.26 -1.79 -10.38
N ILE A 204 -13.87 -0.51 -10.29
CA ILE A 204 -14.69 0.61 -10.76
C ILE A 204 -14.98 0.47 -12.25
N PHE A 205 -13.98 0.12 -13.05
CA PHE A 205 -14.19 -0.14 -14.49
C PHE A 205 -15.21 -1.26 -14.73
N LEU A 206 -15.19 -2.33 -13.95
CA LEU A 206 -16.16 -3.43 -14.09
C LEU A 206 -17.60 -3.00 -13.75
N ARG A 207 -17.79 -2.02 -12.84
CA ARG A 207 -19.11 -1.54 -12.44
C ARG A 207 -19.63 -0.38 -13.28
N ASP A 208 -18.78 0.60 -13.57
CA ASP A 208 -19.18 1.87 -14.22
C ASP A 208 -18.60 2.04 -15.63
N GLY A 209 -17.77 1.09 -16.11
CA GLY A 209 -17.06 1.21 -17.38
C GLY A 209 -15.95 2.26 -17.34
N ILE A 210 -15.44 2.61 -18.53
CA ILE A 210 -14.43 3.69 -18.68
C ILE A 210 -15.06 5.08 -18.45
N GLU A 211 -16.36 5.16 -18.38
CA GLU A 211 -17.08 6.41 -18.25
C GLU A 211 -16.86 7.09 -16.90
N SER A 212 -16.54 6.34 -15.86
CA SER A 212 -16.21 6.91 -14.56
C SER A 212 -14.79 7.45 -14.54
N GLU A 213 -14.67 8.71 -14.15
CA GLU A 213 -13.36 9.25 -13.78
C GLU A 213 -12.89 8.62 -12.48
N THR A 214 -11.69 8.05 -12.45
CA THR A 214 -11.07 7.60 -11.20
C THR A 214 -10.43 8.77 -10.43
N THR A 215 -11.20 9.83 -10.21
CA THR A 215 -10.88 10.87 -9.25
C THR A 215 -10.98 10.31 -7.84
N GLN A 216 -10.34 10.94 -6.87
CA GLN A 216 -10.45 10.51 -5.46
C GLN A 216 -11.90 10.49 -5.00
N THR A 217 -12.72 11.46 -5.44
CA THR A 217 -14.17 11.54 -5.14
C THR A 217 -14.93 10.35 -5.72
N ALA A 218 -14.67 9.97 -6.98
CA ALA A 218 -15.32 8.84 -7.62
C ALA A 218 -14.93 7.51 -6.92
N ILE A 219 -13.67 7.36 -6.55
CA ILE A 219 -13.22 6.18 -5.80
C ILE A 219 -13.92 6.12 -4.44
N ASN A 220 -13.94 7.22 -3.67
CA ASN A 220 -14.60 7.27 -2.36
C ASN A 220 -16.08 6.91 -2.47
N LYS A 221 -16.78 7.42 -3.49
CA LYS A 221 -18.18 7.08 -3.76
C LYS A 221 -18.41 5.59 -3.94
N MET A 222 -17.50 4.88 -4.63
CA MET A 222 -17.61 3.43 -4.81
C MET A 222 -17.35 2.67 -3.51
N TYR A 223 -16.38 3.13 -2.71
CA TYR A 223 -16.15 2.57 -1.38
C TYR A 223 -17.37 2.73 -0.47
N ASP A 224 -18.02 3.88 -0.48
CA ASP A 224 -19.23 4.15 0.29
C ASP A 224 -20.42 3.32 -0.22
N LEU A 225 -20.66 3.29 -1.54
CA LEU A 225 -21.77 2.57 -2.17
C LEU A 225 -21.74 1.06 -1.88
N PHE A 226 -20.54 0.46 -1.91
CA PHE A 226 -20.34 -0.98 -1.72
C PHE A 226 -19.71 -1.31 -0.38
N ASN A 227 -19.87 -0.44 0.64
CA ASN A 227 -19.33 -0.69 1.96
C ASN A 227 -20.04 -1.88 2.63
N ASP A 228 -21.36 -1.81 2.72
CA ASP A 228 -22.15 -2.76 3.48
C ASP A 228 -22.60 -3.97 2.65
N GLU A 229 -22.85 -3.77 1.36
CA GLU A 229 -23.31 -4.82 0.45
C GLU A 229 -22.66 -4.67 -0.93
N TYR A 230 -22.00 -5.73 -1.39
CA TYR A 230 -21.43 -5.82 -2.73
C TYR A 230 -21.85 -7.12 -3.40
N LYS A 231 -23.05 -7.14 -3.98
CA LYS A 231 -23.66 -8.34 -4.59
C LYS A 231 -22.78 -8.99 -5.67
N GLU A 232 -22.10 -8.17 -6.45
CA GLU A 232 -21.23 -8.61 -7.53
C GLU A 232 -19.80 -8.97 -7.11
N LYS A 233 -19.48 -8.90 -5.81
CA LYS A 233 -18.14 -9.15 -5.27
C LYS A 233 -17.46 -10.38 -5.84
N GLN A 234 -18.15 -11.54 -5.79
CA GLN A 234 -17.58 -12.80 -6.28
C GLN A 234 -17.51 -12.84 -7.81
N ALA A 235 -18.50 -12.27 -8.52
CA ALA A 235 -18.51 -12.20 -9.98
C ALA A 235 -17.34 -11.34 -10.47
N ASP A 236 -17.09 -10.20 -9.83
CA ASP A 236 -15.98 -9.31 -10.19
C ASP A 236 -14.62 -9.94 -9.89
N TYR A 237 -14.48 -10.63 -8.75
CA TYR A 237 -13.29 -11.40 -8.45
C TYR A 237 -12.98 -12.43 -9.54
N ASN A 238 -14.00 -13.19 -9.97
CA ASN A 238 -13.87 -14.20 -11.03
C ASN A 238 -13.54 -13.55 -12.37
N THR A 239 -14.17 -12.41 -12.69
CA THR A 239 -13.91 -11.67 -13.92
C THR A 239 -12.47 -11.16 -13.96
N VAL A 240 -11.98 -10.55 -12.86
CA VAL A 240 -10.58 -10.13 -12.77
C VAL A 240 -9.65 -11.33 -12.97
N THR A 241 -9.91 -12.45 -12.30
CA THR A 241 -9.09 -13.66 -12.43
C THR A 241 -9.06 -14.17 -13.88
N SER A 242 -10.19 -14.20 -14.57
CA SER A 242 -10.27 -14.60 -15.99
C SER A 242 -9.48 -13.65 -16.88
N ILE A 243 -9.57 -12.35 -16.65
CA ILE A 243 -8.78 -11.34 -17.39
C ILE A 243 -7.29 -11.55 -17.17
N LEU A 244 -6.86 -11.78 -15.90
CA LEU A 244 -5.45 -12.01 -15.58
C LEU A 244 -4.92 -13.28 -16.23
N ASN A 245 -5.72 -14.34 -16.33
CA ASN A 245 -5.35 -15.57 -17.04
C ASN A 245 -5.13 -15.32 -18.54
N GLU A 246 -6.01 -14.55 -19.18
CA GLU A 246 -5.86 -14.20 -20.59
C GLU A 246 -4.62 -13.29 -20.83
N ILE A 247 -4.35 -12.35 -19.90
CA ILE A 247 -3.12 -11.53 -19.94
C ILE A 247 -1.88 -12.42 -19.72
N GLN A 248 -1.97 -13.44 -18.87
CA GLN A 248 -0.89 -14.42 -18.69
C GLN A 248 -0.55 -15.12 -20.01
N GLU A 249 -1.55 -15.55 -20.76
CA GLU A 249 -1.33 -16.16 -22.08
C GLU A 249 -0.65 -15.22 -23.09
N ILE A 250 -0.92 -13.90 -23.02
CA ILE A 250 -0.21 -12.91 -23.84
C ILE A 250 1.25 -12.79 -23.41
N ILE A 251 1.52 -12.79 -22.08
CA ILE A 251 2.87 -12.75 -21.54
C ILE A 251 3.66 -14.02 -21.89
N ASP A 252 3.01 -15.18 -21.79
CA ASP A 252 3.64 -16.47 -22.14
C ASP A 252 3.95 -16.57 -23.64
N HIS A 253 3.11 -15.95 -24.48
CA HIS A 253 3.33 -15.87 -25.91
C HIS A 253 4.54 -14.98 -26.28
N ASP A 254 4.68 -13.82 -25.65
CA ASP A 254 5.87 -12.96 -25.75
C ASP A 254 6.20 -12.29 -24.39
N PRO A 255 7.17 -12.82 -23.64
CA PRO A 255 7.58 -12.26 -22.35
C PRO A 255 8.06 -10.79 -22.38
N ASN A 256 8.46 -10.26 -23.53
CA ASN A 256 8.86 -8.86 -23.65
C ASN A 256 7.69 -7.89 -23.43
N THR A 257 6.46 -8.34 -23.61
CA THR A 257 5.24 -7.57 -23.33
C THR A 257 5.18 -7.13 -21.86
N LEU A 258 5.70 -7.95 -20.94
CA LEU A 258 5.71 -7.66 -19.51
C LEU A 258 6.43 -6.35 -19.18
N LYS A 259 7.48 -5.99 -19.91
CA LYS A 259 8.21 -4.74 -19.70
C LYS A 259 7.30 -3.51 -19.82
N ALA A 260 6.37 -3.52 -20.75
CA ALA A 260 5.39 -2.45 -20.89
C ALA A 260 4.34 -2.51 -19.77
N LEU A 261 3.86 -3.70 -19.43
CA LEU A 261 2.81 -3.93 -18.44
C LEU A 261 3.24 -3.58 -17.00
N SER A 262 4.53 -3.42 -16.72
CA SER A 262 5.02 -2.87 -15.45
C SER A 262 4.53 -1.44 -15.16
N LYS A 263 4.05 -0.72 -16.18
CA LYS A 263 3.36 0.57 -16.01
C LYS A 263 1.86 0.33 -15.88
N THR A 264 1.28 0.72 -14.76
CA THR A 264 -0.15 0.55 -14.47
C THR A 264 -1.08 1.16 -15.53
N THR A 265 -0.64 2.22 -16.21
CA THR A 265 -1.37 2.84 -17.33
C THR A 265 -1.54 1.86 -18.51
N HIS A 266 -0.49 1.14 -18.88
CA HIS A 266 -0.53 0.15 -19.96
C HIS A 266 -1.29 -1.10 -19.51
N PHE A 267 -1.07 -1.53 -18.28
CA PHE A 267 -1.80 -2.64 -17.70
C PHE A 267 -3.31 -2.39 -17.70
N TYR A 268 -3.75 -1.20 -17.24
CA TYR A 268 -5.17 -0.83 -17.26
C TYR A 268 -5.76 -0.89 -18.68
N THR A 269 -5.02 -0.39 -19.68
CA THR A 269 -5.50 -0.41 -21.06
C THR A 269 -5.63 -1.84 -21.61
N LEU A 270 -4.64 -2.72 -21.34
CA LEU A 270 -4.73 -4.11 -21.76
C LEU A 270 -5.83 -4.85 -20.99
N PHE A 271 -5.98 -4.59 -19.68
CA PHE A 271 -7.05 -5.15 -18.87
C PHE A 271 -8.43 -4.81 -19.45
N THR A 272 -8.66 -3.55 -19.81
CA THR A 272 -9.93 -3.12 -20.39
C THR A 272 -10.17 -3.74 -21.78
N LEU A 273 -9.14 -3.85 -22.63
CA LEU A 273 -9.25 -4.54 -23.92
C LEU A 273 -9.58 -6.03 -23.72
N THR A 274 -8.88 -6.69 -22.79
CA THR A 274 -9.13 -8.11 -22.49
C THR A 274 -10.54 -8.34 -21.98
N TYR A 275 -11.06 -7.46 -21.11
CA TYR A 275 -12.45 -7.52 -20.66
C TYR A 275 -13.43 -7.52 -21.85
N PHE A 276 -13.25 -6.64 -22.84
CA PHE A 276 -14.13 -6.59 -24.02
C PHE A 276 -14.06 -7.86 -24.86
N VAL A 277 -12.91 -8.52 -24.92
CA VAL A 277 -12.77 -9.79 -25.65
C VAL A 277 -13.47 -10.92 -24.90
N ILE A 278 -13.19 -11.11 -23.61
CA ILE A 278 -13.78 -12.21 -22.84
C ILE A 278 -15.29 -12.02 -22.61
N SER A 279 -15.79 -10.79 -22.51
CA SER A 279 -17.22 -10.51 -22.36
C SER A 279 -18.06 -10.96 -23.58
N GLN A 280 -17.41 -11.19 -24.73
CA GLN A 280 -17.99 -11.78 -25.92
C GLN A 280 -17.78 -13.30 -26.00
N ASN A 281 -17.33 -13.95 -24.94
CA ASN A 281 -16.91 -15.37 -24.92
C ASN A 281 -15.84 -15.68 -25.98
N LYS A 282 -14.88 -14.76 -26.17
CA LYS A 282 -13.76 -14.90 -27.12
C LYS A 282 -12.44 -14.87 -26.36
N HIS A 283 -11.39 -15.36 -27.02
CA HIS A 283 -9.98 -15.29 -26.60
C HIS A 283 -9.16 -14.62 -27.69
N PHE A 284 -7.99 -14.08 -27.32
CA PHE A 284 -7.07 -13.54 -28.32
C PHE A 284 -6.47 -14.66 -29.18
N THR A 285 -6.54 -14.49 -30.48
CA THR A 285 -5.82 -15.33 -31.44
C THR A 285 -4.31 -15.09 -31.34
N ASN A 286 -3.47 -16.03 -31.78
CA ASN A 286 -2.01 -15.84 -31.80
C ASN A 286 -1.61 -14.59 -32.58
N LYS A 287 -2.28 -14.30 -33.71
CA LYS A 287 -2.06 -13.07 -34.49
C LYS A 287 -2.33 -11.80 -33.66
N GLN A 288 -3.38 -11.81 -32.84
CA GLN A 288 -3.70 -10.66 -31.98
C GLN A 288 -2.69 -10.52 -30.84
N LYS A 289 -2.23 -11.64 -30.27
CA LYS A 289 -1.14 -11.65 -29.26
C LYS A 289 0.16 -11.08 -29.86
N ASP A 290 0.53 -11.47 -31.09
CA ASP A 290 1.66 -10.87 -31.81
C ASP A 290 1.50 -9.36 -32.01
N LEU A 291 0.30 -8.90 -32.39
CA LEU A 291 0.03 -7.48 -32.56
C LEU A 291 0.11 -6.69 -31.25
N ILE A 292 -0.41 -7.23 -30.14
CA ILE A 292 -0.29 -6.60 -28.82
C ILE A 292 1.19 -6.44 -28.44
N SER A 293 1.99 -7.49 -28.59
CA SER A 293 3.42 -7.47 -28.29
C SER A 293 4.17 -6.47 -29.16
N SER A 294 3.88 -6.50 -30.48
CA SER A 294 4.44 -5.55 -31.44
C SER A 294 4.07 -4.10 -31.12
N PHE A 295 2.83 -3.84 -30.71
CA PHE A 295 2.36 -2.53 -30.30
C PHE A 295 3.22 -1.95 -29.16
N TYR A 296 3.38 -2.70 -28.06
CA TYR A 296 4.15 -2.24 -26.92
C TYR A 296 5.66 -2.14 -27.21
N LYS A 297 6.20 -3.02 -28.05
CA LYS A 297 7.57 -2.92 -28.53
C LYS A 297 7.78 -1.61 -29.30
N LYS A 298 6.97 -1.32 -30.30
CA LYS A 298 7.00 -0.09 -31.09
C LYS A 298 6.79 1.17 -30.23
N TYR A 299 5.89 1.09 -29.25
CA TYR A 299 5.70 2.18 -28.28
C TYR A 299 7.01 2.51 -27.54
N ASN A 300 7.71 1.47 -27.05
CA ASN A 300 8.98 1.65 -26.33
C ASN A 300 10.12 2.12 -27.23
N GLU A 301 10.12 1.75 -28.51
CA GLU A 301 11.12 2.16 -29.51
C GLU A 301 10.86 3.56 -30.05
N GLY A 302 9.75 4.19 -29.69
CA GLY A 302 9.45 5.55 -30.14
C GLY A 302 8.85 5.65 -31.55
N SER A 303 8.23 4.57 -32.07
CA SER A 303 7.60 4.57 -33.41
C SER A 303 6.60 5.71 -33.58
N GLU A 304 6.58 6.32 -34.78
CA GLU A 304 5.68 7.41 -35.19
C GLU A 304 4.41 6.91 -35.92
N GLU A 305 4.14 5.60 -35.87
CA GLU A 305 2.89 5.06 -36.42
C GLU A 305 1.68 5.71 -35.73
N ALA A 306 0.65 6.05 -36.49
CA ALA A 306 -0.50 6.86 -36.04
C ALA A 306 -1.13 6.36 -34.74
N TYR A 307 -1.41 5.07 -34.62
CA TYR A 307 -2.01 4.50 -33.39
C TYR A 307 -1.05 4.49 -32.21
N ILE A 308 0.27 4.33 -32.46
CA ILE A 308 1.29 4.39 -31.42
C ILE A 308 1.44 5.83 -30.88
N GLU A 309 1.40 6.82 -31.77
CA GLU A 309 1.50 8.23 -31.39
C GLU A 309 0.27 8.74 -30.65
N GLU A 310 -0.95 8.34 -31.10
CA GLU A 310 -2.19 8.61 -30.39
C GLU A 310 -2.16 8.03 -28.94
N TYR A 311 -1.72 6.79 -28.82
CA TYR A 311 -1.55 6.13 -27.53
C TYR A 311 -0.51 6.83 -26.65
N ARG A 312 0.62 7.24 -27.26
CA ARG A 312 1.70 7.92 -26.55
C ARG A 312 1.27 9.27 -26.01
N SER A 313 0.59 10.10 -26.82
CA SER A 313 0.09 11.41 -26.42
C SER A 313 -0.89 11.28 -25.22
N SER A 314 -1.77 10.28 -25.25
CA SER A 314 -2.72 9.98 -24.17
C SER A 314 -2.07 9.36 -22.92
N SER A 315 -0.76 9.01 -22.98
CA SER A 315 -0.01 8.39 -21.89
C SER A 315 0.94 9.36 -21.18
N LYS A 316 1.01 10.62 -21.58
CA LYS A 316 1.93 11.63 -21.00
C LYS A 316 1.31 12.35 -19.81
N GLU A 317 0.12 12.92 -19.99
CA GLU A 317 -0.56 13.75 -18.99
C GLU A 317 -1.99 13.26 -18.76
N SER A 318 -2.53 13.58 -17.57
CA SER A 318 -3.91 13.23 -17.19
C SER A 318 -4.28 11.77 -17.50
N THR A 319 -3.34 10.86 -17.29
CA THR A 319 -3.43 9.45 -17.72
C THR A 319 -4.64 8.70 -17.16
N ASN A 320 -5.22 9.20 -16.06
CA ASN A 320 -6.39 8.61 -15.41
C ASN A 320 -7.72 9.26 -15.82
N SER A 321 -7.70 10.30 -16.69
CA SER A 321 -8.93 10.89 -17.21
C SER A 321 -9.67 9.90 -18.13
N LYS A 322 -11.00 10.02 -18.17
CA LYS A 322 -11.87 9.26 -19.10
C LYS A 322 -11.35 9.37 -20.53
N GLN A 323 -11.08 10.59 -20.98
CA GLN A 323 -10.62 10.86 -22.35
C GLN A 323 -9.33 10.12 -22.68
N SER A 324 -8.29 10.21 -21.82
CA SER A 324 -7.01 9.55 -22.03
C SER A 324 -7.13 8.03 -22.01
N ARG A 325 -7.98 7.47 -21.13
CA ARG A 325 -8.25 6.03 -21.07
C ARG A 325 -8.96 5.52 -22.33
N MET A 326 -9.96 6.26 -22.81
CA MET A 326 -10.69 5.94 -24.05
C MET A 326 -9.78 6.00 -25.27
N ALA A 327 -8.97 7.05 -25.41
CA ALA A 327 -8.04 7.20 -26.53
C ALA A 327 -7.01 6.05 -26.56
N ARG A 328 -6.41 5.69 -25.42
CA ARG A 328 -5.49 4.55 -25.36
C ARG A 328 -6.15 3.23 -25.73
N LEU A 329 -7.35 2.98 -25.22
CA LEU A 329 -8.08 1.77 -25.56
C LEU A 329 -8.38 1.72 -27.04
N GLN A 330 -8.87 2.81 -27.63
CA GLN A 330 -9.22 2.87 -29.05
C GLN A 330 -8.00 2.68 -29.95
N ALA A 331 -6.87 3.32 -29.62
CA ALA A 331 -5.62 3.17 -30.36
C ALA A 331 -5.14 1.70 -30.35
N LEU A 332 -5.15 1.05 -29.19
CA LEU A 332 -4.76 -0.35 -29.08
C LEU A 332 -5.75 -1.29 -29.81
N ARG A 333 -7.05 -1.06 -29.68
CA ARG A 333 -8.10 -1.83 -30.38
C ARG A 333 -7.94 -1.76 -31.89
N ASN A 334 -7.79 -0.55 -32.44
CA ASN A 334 -7.61 -0.34 -33.86
C ASN A 334 -6.35 -1.04 -34.39
N TYR A 335 -5.25 -0.98 -33.64
CA TYR A 335 -4.01 -1.64 -34.02
C TYR A 335 -4.14 -3.17 -34.02
N VAL A 336 -4.83 -3.74 -33.05
CA VAL A 336 -5.03 -5.20 -32.90
C VAL A 336 -6.14 -5.73 -33.80
N GLY A 337 -7.00 -4.86 -34.34
CA GLY A 337 -8.11 -5.23 -35.21
C GLY A 337 -9.28 -5.88 -34.47
N ILE A 338 -9.66 -5.29 -33.31
CA ILE A 338 -10.76 -5.75 -32.43
C ILE A 338 -11.86 -4.70 -32.38
#